data_215ba6b280f9bce155e5df286d1f697f
#
_entry.id   215ba6b280f9bce155e5df286d1f697f
#
_cell.length_a   1.000
_cell.length_b   1.000
_cell.length_c   1.000
_cell.angle_alpha   90.00
_cell.angle_beta   90.00
_cell.angle_gamma   90.00
#
_symmetry.space_group_name_H-M   'P 1'
#
loop_
_entity.id
_entity.type
_entity.pdbx_description
1 polymer ?
#
loop_
_entity_poly.entity_id
_entity_poly.type
_entity_poly.pdbx_seq_one_letter_code
_entity_poly.pdbx_strand_id
1 'polypeptide(L)'
;LGLAYGNWLAGIQNMGFKWRGQIGENSGGLDLRYVGLSDLELRSNKPTSKPLGYYSAYGISARGITSREIGAIKFGLALQLIELEIYQESSRGVAFDFGATWSINEYFKFNISALNFGRMNKLESSAPELPKRLVNSVSFDQKSSSLFIGIESNSLLNDMIYYVGGNSKYKNLFFGGTATSTKGMKSISGGVGFLLGIYTITYGFQWGDHHLGRPQM
;
A
#
# COMPACT_ATOMS: atom_id res chain seq x y z
N LEU A 1 -8.18 -0.10 15.12
CA LEU A 1 -8.55 1.02 14.29
C LEU A 1 -7.30 1.82 13.97
N GLY A 2 -7.12 2.24 12.72
CA GLY A 2 -6.01 3.09 12.29
C GLY A 2 -6.47 4.17 11.32
N LEU A 3 -5.89 5.35 11.46
CA LEU A 3 -6.03 6.47 10.54
C LEU A 3 -4.63 6.87 10.06
N ALA A 4 -4.49 7.20 8.81
CA ALA A 4 -3.26 7.69 8.22
C ALA A 4 -3.56 8.91 7.36
N TYR A 5 -2.66 9.88 7.38
CA TYR A 5 -2.68 11.04 6.51
C TYR A 5 -1.24 11.32 6.04
N GLY A 6 -1.09 11.69 4.80
CA GLY A 6 0.21 12.04 4.24
C GLY A 6 0.09 13.02 3.08
N ASN A 7 1.14 13.81 2.91
CA ASN A 7 1.35 14.66 1.76
C ASN A 7 2.59 14.19 0.99
N TRP A 8 2.47 14.14 -0.32
CA TRP A 8 3.58 13.80 -1.19
C TRP A 8 3.89 14.97 -2.12
N LEU A 9 4.88 14.77 -2.99
CA LEU A 9 5.28 15.74 -4.01
C LEU A 9 4.09 16.33 -4.77
N ALA A 10 4.21 17.57 -5.17
CA ALA A 10 3.21 18.32 -5.95
C ALA A 10 1.84 18.46 -5.27
N GLY A 11 1.77 18.29 -3.94
CA GLY A 11 0.52 18.45 -3.20
C GLY A 11 -0.40 17.22 -3.25
N ILE A 12 0.09 16.06 -3.68
CA ILE A 12 -0.67 14.81 -3.61
C ILE A 12 -0.96 14.48 -2.15
N GLN A 13 -2.24 14.39 -1.83
CA GLN A 13 -2.74 14.00 -0.51
C GLN A 13 -3.11 12.54 -0.51
N ASN A 14 -2.81 11.84 0.59
CA ASN A 14 -3.29 10.50 0.82
C ASN A 14 -3.94 10.40 2.21
N MET A 15 -5.01 9.62 2.29
CA MET A 15 -5.71 9.31 3.52
C MET A 15 -5.98 7.83 3.57
N GLY A 16 -5.90 7.26 4.78
CA GLY A 16 -6.19 5.86 5.01
C GLY A 16 -6.97 5.65 6.29
N PHE A 17 -7.93 4.76 6.23
CA PHE A 17 -8.65 4.22 7.38
C PHE A 17 -8.50 2.71 7.37
N LYS A 18 -8.15 2.13 8.50
CA LYS A 18 -8.06 0.68 8.67
C LYS A 18 -8.78 0.24 9.93
N TRP A 19 -9.60 -0.77 9.77
CA TRP A 19 -10.19 -1.50 10.88
C TRP A 19 -9.81 -2.97 10.80
N ARG A 20 -9.54 -3.57 11.93
CA ARG A 20 -9.34 -5.03 12.06
C ARG A 20 -10.05 -5.52 13.30
N GLY A 21 -10.63 -6.70 13.20
CA GLY A 21 -11.34 -7.35 14.30
C GLY A 21 -11.40 -8.86 14.12
N GLN A 22 -11.84 -9.54 15.17
CA GLN A 22 -12.11 -10.98 15.17
C GLN A 22 -13.60 -11.19 14.93
N ILE A 23 -13.96 -12.10 14.05
CA ILE A 23 -15.35 -12.48 13.74
C ILE A 23 -15.42 -14.01 13.82
N GLY A 24 -15.76 -14.54 14.99
CA GLY A 24 -15.67 -15.98 15.28
C GLY A 24 -14.22 -16.47 15.18
N GLU A 25 -14.00 -17.53 14.43
CA GLU A 25 -12.66 -18.08 14.16
C GLU A 25 -11.88 -17.33 13.06
N ASN A 26 -12.52 -16.38 12.40
CA ASN A 26 -11.91 -15.60 11.33
C ASN A 26 -11.46 -14.23 11.84
N SER A 27 -10.36 -13.73 11.29
CA SER A 27 -10.02 -12.31 11.42
C SER A 27 -10.58 -11.55 10.23
N GLY A 28 -11.23 -10.42 10.48
CA GLY A 28 -11.80 -9.55 9.45
C GLY A 28 -11.16 -8.18 9.46
N GLY A 29 -11.30 -7.45 8.35
CA GLY A 29 -10.78 -6.09 8.26
C GLY A 29 -11.40 -5.29 7.12
N LEU A 30 -11.30 -3.98 7.26
CA LEU A 30 -11.65 -2.98 6.25
C LEU A 30 -10.48 -2.02 6.08
N ASP A 31 -10.12 -1.74 4.82
CA ASP A 31 -9.09 -0.75 4.46
C ASP A 31 -9.72 0.20 3.44
N LEU A 32 -9.85 1.48 3.81
CA LEU A 32 -10.30 2.54 2.92
C LEU A 32 -9.12 3.45 2.62
N ARG A 33 -8.93 3.80 1.36
CA ARG A 33 -7.86 4.69 0.92
C ARG A 33 -8.37 5.73 -0.05
N TYR A 34 -7.82 6.91 0.10
CA TYR A 34 -7.97 8.03 -0.82
C TYR A 34 -6.59 8.54 -1.19
N VAL A 35 -6.39 8.80 -2.47
CA VAL A 35 -5.21 9.51 -3.00
C VAL A 35 -5.72 10.52 -3.99
N GLY A 36 -5.36 11.78 -3.84
CA GLY A 36 -5.86 12.83 -4.72
C GLY A 36 -4.91 14.00 -4.87
N LEU A 37 -5.10 14.72 -5.95
CA LEU A 37 -4.43 15.96 -6.29
C LEU A 37 -5.50 16.97 -6.73
N SER A 38 -5.56 18.10 -6.06
CA SER A 38 -6.46 19.22 -6.38
C SER A 38 -5.71 20.34 -7.09
N ASP A 39 -6.47 21.31 -7.56
CA ASP A 39 -5.95 22.54 -8.16
C ASP A 39 -5.08 22.34 -9.39
N LEU A 40 -5.33 21.28 -10.15
CA LEU A 40 -4.70 21.07 -11.44
C LEU A 40 -5.23 22.11 -12.44
N GLU A 41 -4.32 22.84 -13.08
CA GLU A 41 -4.70 23.88 -14.03
C GLU A 41 -5.20 23.31 -15.36
N LEU A 42 -6.41 23.63 -15.73
CA LEU A 42 -6.94 23.37 -17.06
C LEU A 42 -6.43 24.47 -18.00
N ARG A 43 -5.60 24.11 -18.96
CA ARG A 43 -5.04 25.04 -19.94
C ARG A 43 -5.38 24.63 -21.35
N SER A 44 -5.56 25.61 -22.26
CA SER A 44 -5.69 25.37 -23.69
C SER A 44 -4.31 25.14 -24.35
N ASN A 45 -4.34 24.73 -25.62
CA ASN A 45 -3.13 24.60 -26.43
C ASN A 45 -2.47 25.95 -26.79
N LYS A 46 -3.10 27.07 -26.41
CA LYS A 46 -2.55 28.42 -26.60
C LYS A 46 -1.94 28.91 -25.30
N PRO A 47 -0.72 29.48 -25.34
CA PRO A 47 -0.13 30.09 -24.16
C PRO A 47 -1.02 31.20 -23.60
N THR A 48 -1.46 31.05 -22.37
CA THR A 48 -2.25 32.06 -21.65
C THR A 48 -1.67 32.27 -20.27
N SER A 49 -1.72 33.52 -19.78
CA SER A 49 -1.25 33.85 -18.44
C SER A 49 -2.14 33.31 -17.32
N LYS A 50 -3.40 33.00 -17.64
CA LYS A 50 -4.39 32.46 -16.69
C LYS A 50 -4.89 31.11 -17.17
N PRO A 51 -5.12 30.13 -16.27
CA PRO A 51 -5.77 28.87 -16.62
C PRO A 51 -7.24 29.11 -16.98
N LEU A 52 -7.81 28.19 -17.76
CA LEU A 52 -9.24 28.18 -18.10
C LEU A 52 -10.11 27.78 -16.90
N GLY A 53 -9.54 27.04 -15.96
CA GLY A 53 -10.19 26.54 -14.76
C GLY A 53 -9.24 25.66 -13.98
N TYR A 54 -9.78 25.01 -12.94
CA TYR A 54 -9.07 24.02 -12.13
C TYR A 54 -9.87 22.74 -12.07
N TYR A 55 -9.18 21.62 -11.92
CA TYR A 55 -9.81 20.32 -11.75
C TYR A 55 -9.03 19.48 -10.74
N SER A 56 -9.60 18.35 -10.35
CA SER A 56 -8.97 17.37 -9.46
C SER A 56 -8.82 16.02 -10.15
N ALA A 57 -7.87 15.24 -9.66
CA ALA A 57 -7.71 13.84 -9.98
C ALA A 57 -7.59 13.06 -8.67
N TYR A 58 -8.37 11.98 -8.51
CA TYR A 58 -8.30 11.18 -7.30
C TYR A 58 -8.57 9.70 -7.56
N GLY A 59 -8.09 8.89 -6.64
CA GLY A 59 -8.41 7.46 -6.55
C GLY A 59 -8.92 7.12 -5.17
N ILE A 60 -9.99 6.34 -5.12
CA ILE A 60 -10.55 5.79 -3.88
C ILE A 60 -10.54 4.28 -3.98
N SER A 61 -10.21 3.60 -2.88
CA SER A 61 -10.39 2.16 -2.77
C SER A 61 -10.98 1.76 -1.43
N ALA A 62 -11.90 0.79 -1.48
CA ALA A 62 -12.48 0.14 -0.32
C ALA A 62 -12.18 -1.35 -0.40
N ARG A 63 -11.51 -1.92 0.61
CA ARG A 63 -11.02 -3.28 0.63
C ARG A 63 -11.52 -4.01 1.87
N GLY A 64 -12.36 -5.02 1.66
CA GLY A 64 -12.80 -5.97 2.69
C GLY A 64 -11.82 -7.15 2.74
N ILE A 65 -11.39 -7.54 3.93
CA ILE A 65 -10.36 -8.56 4.16
C ILE A 65 -10.91 -9.61 5.12
N THR A 66 -10.64 -10.87 4.84
CA THR A 66 -10.87 -11.97 5.81
C THR A 66 -9.68 -12.91 5.82
N SER A 67 -9.41 -13.52 6.97
CA SER A 67 -8.38 -14.56 7.08
C SER A 67 -8.74 -15.59 8.15
N ARG A 68 -8.30 -16.81 7.91
CA ARG A 68 -8.47 -17.96 8.81
C ARG A 68 -7.18 -18.74 8.93
N GLU A 69 -6.89 -19.21 10.12
CA GLU A 69 -5.77 -20.09 10.41
C GLU A 69 -6.26 -21.54 10.47
N ILE A 70 -5.58 -22.42 9.75
CA ILE A 70 -5.87 -23.86 9.67
C ILE A 70 -4.53 -24.58 9.87
N GLY A 71 -4.32 -25.12 11.05
CA GLY A 71 -3.03 -25.70 11.44
C GLY A 71 -1.90 -24.67 11.40
N ALA A 72 -0.83 -24.98 10.69
CA ALA A 72 0.34 -24.09 10.55
C ALA A 72 0.18 -23.05 9.43
N ILE A 73 -0.95 -23.01 8.72
CA ILE A 73 -1.16 -22.14 7.58
C ILE A 73 -2.30 -21.16 7.86
N LYS A 74 -2.04 -19.89 7.64
CA LYS A 74 -3.03 -18.82 7.66
C LYS A 74 -3.34 -18.39 6.23
N PHE A 75 -4.60 -18.56 5.81
CA PHE A 75 -5.10 -18.10 4.51
C PHE A 75 -5.76 -16.73 4.65
N GLY A 76 -5.59 -15.88 3.65
CA GLY A 76 -6.22 -14.58 3.56
C GLY A 76 -6.85 -14.33 2.19
N LEU A 77 -8.01 -13.68 2.20
CA LEU A 77 -8.73 -13.23 1.02
C LEU A 77 -9.09 -11.76 1.18
N ALA A 78 -9.07 -11.01 0.09
CA ALA A 78 -9.63 -9.67 0.08
C ALA A 78 -10.37 -9.39 -1.23
N LEU A 79 -11.42 -8.58 -1.11
CA LEU A 79 -12.15 -7.96 -2.22
C LEU A 79 -11.94 -6.46 -2.13
N GLN A 80 -11.56 -5.85 -3.24
CA GLN A 80 -11.30 -4.43 -3.35
C GLN A 80 -12.18 -3.80 -4.43
N LEU A 81 -12.88 -2.73 -4.06
CA LEU A 81 -13.57 -1.82 -4.97
C LEU A 81 -12.69 -0.60 -5.20
N ILE A 82 -12.56 -0.18 -6.46
CA ILE A 82 -11.65 0.90 -6.85
C ILE A 82 -12.44 1.90 -7.70
N GLU A 83 -12.23 3.18 -7.46
CA GLU A 83 -12.72 4.27 -8.28
C GLU A 83 -11.59 5.24 -8.57
N LEU A 84 -11.43 5.61 -9.83
CA LEU A 84 -10.51 6.64 -10.30
C LEU A 84 -11.32 7.72 -10.99
N GLU A 85 -11.02 8.97 -10.72
CA GLU A 85 -11.63 10.12 -11.39
C GLU A 85 -10.56 11.12 -11.79
N ILE A 86 -10.63 11.60 -13.02
CA ILE A 86 -9.77 12.63 -13.57
C ILE A 86 -10.65 13.59 -14.35
N TYR A 87 -10.78 14.84 -13.88
CA TYR A 87 -11.64 15.85 -14.48
C TYR A 87 -13.11 15.42 -14.51
N GLN A 88 -13.64 15.03 -15.65
CA GLN A 88 -15.04 14.60 -15.85
C GLN A 88 -15.15 13.09 -16.13
N GLU A 89 -14.02 12.41 -16.23
CA GLU A 89 -13.96 10.99 -16.56
C GLU A 89 -13.76 10.15 -15.29
N SER A 90 -14.49 9.06 -15.19
CA SER A 90 -14.37 8.13 -14.08
C SER A 90 -14.25 6.68 -14.54
N SER A 91 -13.49 5.90 -13.81
CA SER A 91 -13.36 4.46 -14.01
C SER A 91 -13.53 3.73 -12.69
N ARG A 92 -14.31 2.66 -12.69
CA ARG A 92 -14.55 1.79 -11.54
C ARG A 92 -14.03 0.39 -11.80
N GLY A 93 -13.55 -0.25 -10.76
CA GLY A 93 -13.01 -1.59 -10.86
C GLY A 93 -13.19 -2.42 -9.62
N VAL A 94 -12.91 -3.71 -9.81
CA VAL A 94 -12.92 -4.70 -8.76
C VAL A 94 -11.64 -5.51 -8.85
N ALA A 95 -11.03 -5.78 -7.70
CA ALA A 95 -9.85 -6.64 -7.60
C ALA A 95 -9.98 -7.61 -6.42
N PHE A 96 -9.33 -8.76 -6.56
CA PHE A 96 -9.23 -9.80 -5.56
C PHE A 96 -7.78 -9.98 -5.17
N ASP A 97 -7.56 -10.25 -3.87
CA ASP A 97 -6.26 -10.62 -3.35
C ASP A 97 -6.36 -11.95 -2.62
N PHE A 98 -5.30 -12.72 -2.72
CA PHE A 98 -5.12 -14.00 -2.06
C PHE A 98 -3.80 -13.99 -1.34
N GLY A 99 -3.73 -14.62 -0.18
CA GLY A 99 -2.50 -14.76 0.57
C GLY A 99 -2.49 -16.01 1.42
N ALA A 100 -1.30 -16.54 1.63
CA ALA A 100 -1.05 -17.61 2.58
C ALA A 100 0.24 -17.35 3.34
N THR A 101 0.20 -17.61 4.63
CA THR A 101 1.37 -17.58 5.52
C THR A 101 1.52 -18.96 6.13
N TRP A 102 2.65 -19.61 5.89
CA TRP A 102 3.00 -20.86 6.53
C TRP A 102 4.01 -20.62 7.65
N SER A 103 3.61 -20.94 8.89
CA SER A 103 4.47 -20.93 10.05
C SER A 103 5.31 -22.23 10.07
N ILE A 104 6.55 -22.16 9.58
CA ILE A 104 7.46 -23.31 9.51
C ILE A 104 7.82 -23.76 10.94
N ASN A 105 8.08 -22.80 11.81
CA ASN A 105 8.26 -22.96 13.25
C ASN A 105 7.91 -21.65 13.97
N GLU A 106 8.25 -21.52 15.25
CA GLU A 106 7.97 -20.30 16.06
C GLU A 106 8.70 -19.04 15.57
N TYR A 107 9.81 -19.22 14.82
CA TYR A 107 10.64 -18.10 14.35
C TYR A 107 10.46 -17.82 12.85
N PHE A 108 10.29 -18.84 12.03
CA PHE A 108 10.30 -18.69 10.58
C PHE A 108 8.92 -18.84 9.98
N LYS A 109 8.56 -17.87 9.12
CA LYS A 109 7.34 -17.92 8.32
C LYS A 109 7.65 -17.69 6.86
N PHE A 110 6.98 -18.44 6.00
CA PHE A 110 6.95 -18.21 4.56
C PHE A 110 5.62 -17.59 4.17
N ASN A 111 5.66 -16.53 3.35
CA ASN A 111 4.48 -15.83 2.89
C ASN A 111 4.43 -15.80 1.37
N ILE A 112 3.24 -16.02 0.82
CA ILE A 112 2.93 -15.83 -0.58
C ILE A 112 1.66 -14.98 -0.69
N SER A 113 1.64 -14.03 -1.63
CA SER A 113 0.45 -13.21 -1.89
C SER A 113 0.34 -12.90 -3.37
N ALA A 114 -0.87 -13.02 -3.88
CA ALA A 114 -1.28 -12.62 -5.21
C ALA A 114 -2.28 -11.47 -5.06
N LEU A 115 -1.93 -10.27 -5.57
CA LEU A 115 -2.64 -9.03 -5.27
C LEU A 115 -3.14 -8.35 -6.55
N ASN A 116 -4.28 -7.65 -6.45
CA ASN A 116 -4.88 -6.83 -7.50
C ASN A 116 -5.29 -7.63 -8.75
N PHE A 117 -5.75 -8.87 -8.58
CA PHE A 117 -6.29 -9.67 -9.68
C PHE A 117 -7.71 -9.21 -10.00
N GLY A 118 -7.84 -8.37 -10.98
CA GLY A 118 -9.11 -7.75 -11.32
C GLY A 118 -9.06 -6.93 -12.60
N ARG A 119 -10.07 -6.08 -12.75
CA ARG A 119 -10.21 -5.20 -13.92
C ARG A 119 -10.87 -3.89 -13.54
N MET A 120 -10.60 -2.87 -14.33
CA MET A 120 -11.25 -1.56 -14.33
C MET A 120 -12.18 -1.43 -15.54
N ASN A 121 -13.19 -0.61 -15.43
CA ASN A 121 -13.95 -0.12 -16.59
C ASN A 121 -13.07 0.87 -17.38
N LYS A 122 -13.51 1.20 -18.58
CA LYS A 122 -12.83 2.21 -19.40
C LYS A 122 -12.87 3.57 -18.69
N LEU A 123 -11.74 4.25 -18.72
CA LEU A 123 -11.60 5.67 -18.47
C LEU A 123 -11.42 6.30 -19.85
N GLU A 124 -12.44 7.03 -20.33
CA GLU A 124 -12.52 7.52 -21.71
C GLU A 124 -12.43 6.37 -22.75
N SER A 125 -11.27 6.15 -23.36
CA SER A 125 -11.06 5.16 -24.44
C SER A 125 -10.42 3.87 -23.98
N SER A 126 -9.65 3.85 -22.89
CA SER A 126 -8.89 2.70 -22.39
C SER A 126 -9.20 2.38 -20.94
N ALA A 127 -9.14 1.11 -20.58
CA ALA A 127 -9.27 0.69 -19.19
C ALA A 127 -7.91 0.80 -18.48
N PRO A 128 -7.83 1.47 -17.31
CA PRO A 128 -6.62 1.46 -16.50
C PRO A 128 -6.24 0.04 -16.09
N GLU A 129 -4.98 -0.32 -16.22
CA GLU A 129 -4.48 -1.61 -15.80
C GLU A 129 -4.19 -1.61 -14.30
N LEU A 130 -4.66 -2.65 -13.61
CA LEU A 130 -4.31 -2.87 -12.22
C LEU A 130 -2.92 -3.52 -12.12
N PRO A 131 -2.05 -3.05 -11.20
CA PRO A 131 -0.74 -3.64 -10.97
C PRO A 131 -0.89 -5.01 -10.30
N LYS A 132 -1.04 -6.08 -11.09
CA LYS A 132 -1.08 -7.45 -10.58
C LYS A 132 0.28 -7.77 -9.98
N ARG A 133 0.29 -8.22 -8.73
CA ARG A 133 1.52 -8.44 -7.98
C ARG A 133 1.54 -9.85 -7.40
N LEU A 134 2.66 -10.53 -7.56
CA LEU A 134 2.96 -11.77 -6.87
C LEU A 134 4.13 -11.53 -5.92
N VAL A 135 3.89 -11.68 -4.63
CA VAL A 135 4.87 -11.39 -3.57
C VAL A 135 5.17 -12.67 -2.81
N ASN A 136 6.46 -12.97 -2.65
CA ASN A 136 6.94 -14.07 -1.82
C ASN A 136 7.92 -13.50 -0.80
N SER A 137 7.85 -13.96 0.44
CA SER A 137 8.79 -13.52 1.47
C SER A 137 9.00 -14.57 2.54
N VAL A 138 10.16 -14.47 3.18
CA VAL A 138 10.49 -15.22 4.40
C VAL A 138 10.68 -14.20 5.51
N SER A 139 10.07 -14.44 6.65
CA SER A 139 10.29 -13.66 7.86
C SER A 139 10.89 -14.50 8.98
N PHE A 140 11.73 -13.83 9.77
CA PHE A 140 12.28 -14.33 11.02
C PHE A 140 11.76 -13.46 12.15
N ASP A 141 10.92 -14.03 13.01
CA ASP A 141 10.24 -13.35 14.08
C ASP A 141 10.80 -13.73 15.44
N GLN A 142 11.16 -12.74 16.25
CA GLN A 142 11.47 -12.88 17.66
C GLN A 142 10.45 -12.11 18.48
N LYS A 143 10.45 -12.29 19.83
CA LYS A 143 9.46 -11.67 20.73
C LYS A 143 9.27 -10.16 20.52
N SER A 144 10.32 -9.44 20.21
CA SER A 144 10.31 -7.97 20.07
C SER A 144 10.81 -7.46 18.72
N SER A 145 11.23 -8.34 17.82
CA SER A 145 11.84 -7.95 16.54
C SER A 145 11.43 -8.91 15.44
N SER A 146 11.34 -8.40 14.23
CA SER A 146 11.08 -9.20 13.03
C SER A 146 12.00 -8.71 11.91
N LEU A 147 12.56 -9.65 11.16
CA LEU A 147 13.30 -9.39 9.94
C LEU A 147 12.58 -10.10 8.79
N PHE A 148 12.65 -9.53 7.60
CA PHE A 148 12.10 -10.18 6.41
C PHE A 148 12.94 -9.90 5.18
N ILE A 149 12.90 -10.85 4.26
CA ILE A 149 13.35 -10.70 2.89
C ILE A 149 12.22 -11.13 1.96
N GLY A 150 12.12 -10.50 0.81
CA GLY A 150 11.07 -10.84 -0.15
C GLY A 150 11.39 -10.42 -1.56
N ILE A 151 10.60 -10.96 -2.46
CA ILE A 151 10.66 -10.71 -3.89
C ILE A 151 9.23 -10.51 -4.42
N GLU A 152 9.08 -9.56 -5.31
CA GLU A 152 7.81 -9.25 -5.96
C GLU A 152 7.96 -9.21 -7.47
N SER A 153 7.01 -9.83 -8.17
CA SER A 153 6.73 -9.59 -9.58
C SER A 153 5.52 -8.66 -9.70
N ASN A 154 5.61 -7.65 -10.55
CA ASN A 154 4.55 -6.67 -10.78
C ASN A 154 4.31 -6.54 -12.29
N SER A 155 3.04 -6.69 -12.72
CA SER A 155 2.68 -6.70 -14.15
C SER A 155 2.95 -5.39 -14.89
N LEU A 156 3.08 -4.27 -14.17
CA LEU A 156 3.40 -2.97 -14.75
C LEU A 156 4.90 -2.68 -14.79
N LEU A 157 5.72 -3.55 -14.19
CA LEU A 157 7.17 -3.43 -14.15
C LEU A 157 7.79 -4.63 -14.85
N ASN A 158 8.76 -4.39 -15.74
CA ASN A 158 9.48 -5.46 -16.40
C ASN A 158 10.58 -6.10 -15.53
N ASP A 159 10.63 -5.75 -14.27
CA ASP A 159 11.66 -6.16 -13.32
C ASP A 159 11.07 -6.72 -12.02
N MET A 160 11.88 -7.55 -11.35
CA MET A 160 11.57 -7.99 -10.00
C MET A 160 11.94 -6.93 -8.97
N ILE A 161 11.14 -6.83 -7.92
CA ILE A 161 11.39 -5.96 -6.79
C ILE A 161 11.88 -6.82 -5.63
N TYR A 162 13.01 -6.48 -5.06
CA TYR A 162 13.60 -7.15 -3.90
C TYR A 162 13.41 -6.29 -2.66
N TYR A 163 13.05 -6.93 -1.56
CA TYR A 163 12.83 -6.28 -0.27
C TYR A 163 13.70 -6.90 0.80
N VAL A 164 14.26 -6.07 1.66
CA VAL A 164 14.81 -6.49 2.94
C VAL A 164 14.39 -5.47 3.98
N GLY A 165 13.94 -5.93 5.12
CA GLY A 165 13.51 -5.02 6.15
C GLY A 165 13.32 -5.70 7.49
N GLY A 166 12.92 -4.90 8.46
CA GLY A 166 12.62 -5.39 9.79
C GLY A 166 12.01 -4.33 10.66
N ASN A 167 11.53 -4.79 11.78
CA ASN A 167 11.00 -3.92 12.81
C ASN A 167 11.41 -4.43 14.19
N SER A 168 11.41 -3.54 15.16
CA SER A 168 11.66 -3.89 16.54
C SER A 168 10.81 -3.04 17.46
N LYS A 169 10.49 -3.60 18.64
CA LYS A 169 9.77 -2.95 19.70
C LYS A 169 10.64 -2.93 20.96
N TYR A 170 10.80 -1.75 21.54
CA TYR A 170 11.43 -1.56 22.82
C TYR A 170 10.50 -0.77 23.75
N LYS A 171 9.95 -1.42 24.78
CA LYS A 171 8.91 -0.82 25.64
C LYS A 171 7.74 -0.29 24.80
N ASN A 172 7.53 1.02 24.80
CA ASN A 172 6.47 1.71 24.08
C ASN A 172 6.92 2.26 22.70
N LEU A 173 8.18 2.07 22.34
CA LEU A 173 8.73 2.52 21.05
C LEU A 173 8.69 1.38 20.04
N PHE A 174 8.31 1.72 18.81
CA PHE A 174 8.41 0.87 17.63
C PHE A 174 9.30 1.57 16.63
N PHE A 175 10.15 0.85 15.96
CA PHE A 175 10.95 1.35 14.86
C PHE A 175 11.10 0.25 13.83
N GLY A 176 11.20 0.65 12.58
CA GLY A 176 11.37 -0.28 11.50
C GLY A 176 11.82 0.40 10.23
N GLY A 177 12.21 -0.41 9.27
CA GLY A 177 12.60 0.08 7.96
C GLY A 177 12.64 -1.03 6.93
N THR A 178 12.62 -0.61 5.67
CA THR A 178 12.67 -1.48 4.50
C THR A 178 13.54 -0.84 3.44
N ALA A 179 14.48 -1.61 2.90
CA ALA A 179 15.18 -1.28 1.68
C ALA A 179 14.52 -2.05 0.52
N THR A 180 14.30 -1.36 -0.58
CA THR A 180 13.70 -1.90 -1.80
C THR A 180 14.66 -1.67 -2.96
N SER A 181 14.82 -2.66 -3.82
CA SER A 181 15.69 -2.56 -4.99
C SER A 181 15.02 -3.18 -6.22
N THR A 182 15.05 -2.45 -7.32
CA THR A 182 14.78 -2.93 -8.68
C THR A 182 15.96 -2.57 -9.57
N LYS A 183 15.94 -2.94 -10.86
CA LYS A 183 16.99 -2.62 -11.82
C LYS A 183 17.22 -1.11 -12.00
N GLY A 184 16.17 -0.31 -11.85
CA GLY A 184 16.21 1.14 -12.10
C GLY A 184 15.95 2.02 -10.87
N MET A 185 15.66 1.44 -9.71
CA MET A 185 15.26 2.23 -8.53
C MET A 185 15.67 1.53 -7.24
N LYS A 186 16.24 2.31 -6.33
CA LYS A 186 16.48 1.89 -4.95
C LYS A 186 15.77 2.85 -4.02
N SER A 187 15.11 2.33 -3.00
CA SER A 187 14.49 3.16 -1.98
C SER A 187 14.70 2.58 -0.58
N ILE A 188 14.73 3.46 0.39
CA ILE A 188 14.76 3.12 1.81
C ILE A 188 13.58 3.83 2.46
N SER A 189 12.79 3.09 3.19
CA SER A 189 11.75 3.62 4.04
C SER A 189 12.03 3.27 5.50
N GLY A 190 11.61 4.13 6.39
CA GLY A 190 11.74 3.90 7.81
C GLY A 190 10.64 4.59 8.57
N GLY A 191 10.48 4.21 9.83
CA GLY A 191 9.50 4.82 10.69
C GLY A 191 9.75 4.55 12.16
N VAL A 192 9.20 5.41 12.97
CA VAL A 192 9.17 5.30 14.43
C VAL A 192 7.75 5.48 14.91
N GLY A 193 7.36 4.73 15.91
CA GLY A 193 6.06 4.82 16.54
C GLY A 193 6.16 4.78 18.06
N PHE A 194 5.17 5.37 18.68
CA PHE A 194 5.06 5.43 20.15
C PHE A 194 3.67 4.98 20.59
N LEU A 195 3.63 4.07 21.57
CA LEU A 195 2.39 3.56 22.17
C LEU A 195 1.98 4.42 23.36
N LEU A 196 0.80 5.02 23.29
CA LEU A 196 0.18 5.85 24.33
C LEU A 196 -1.13 5.19 24.80
N GLY A 197 -1.06 4.32 25.78
CA GLY A 197 -2.22 3.54 26.21
C GLY A 197 -2.74 2.66 25.09
N ILE A 198 -3.96 2.93 24.61
CA ILE A 198 -4.60 2.21 23.49
C ILE A 198 -4.26 2.81 22.11
N TYR A 199 -3.58 3.96 22.06
CA TYR A 199 -3.24 4.66 20.83
C TYR A 199 -1.79 4.39 20.44
N THR A 200 -1.54 4.31 19.15
CA THR A 200 -0.18 4.28 18.58
C THR A 200 -0.06 5.42 17.60
N ILE A 201 0.93 6.29 17.83
CA ILE A 201 1.28 7.37 16.91
C ILE A 201 2.53 6.90 16.15
N THR A 202 2.49 6.97 14.82
CA THR A 202 3.62 6.59 13.99
C THR A 202 3.97 7.70 13.01
N TYR A 203 5.27 7.87 12.79
CA TYR A 203 5.81 8.74 11.75
C TYR A 203 6.68 7.89 10.82
N GLY A 204 6.48 8.03 9.52
CA GLY A 204 7.23 7.32 8.50
C GLY A 204 7.86 8.26 7.49
N PHE A 205 8.95 7.82 6.88
CA PHE A 205 9.62 8.51 5.79
C PHE A 205 10.05 7.50 4.73
N GLN A 206 10.16 7.98 3.51
CA GLN A 206 10.72 7.22 2.40
C GLN A 206 11.73 8.09 1.65
N TRP A 207 12.85 7.50 1.29
CA TRP A 207 13.88 8.11 0.48
C TRP A 207 14.23 7.15 -0.67
N GLY A 208 14.33 7.69 -1.88
CA GLY A 208 14.65 6.92 -3.09
C GLY A 208 15.74 7.59 -3.92
N ASP A 209 16.33 6.82 -4.82
CA ASP A 209 17.46 7.18 -5.68
C ASP A 209 17.05 8.15 -6.82
N HIS A 210 15.74 8.44 -6.95
CA HIS A 210 15.25 9.35 -7.97
C HIS A 210 15.15 10.79 -7.45
N HIS A 211 15.50 11.74 -8.31
CA HIS A 211 15.47 13.19 -8.07
C HIS A 211 14.06 13.77 -7.80
N LEU A 212 13.09 12.93 -7.55
CA LEU A 212 11.67 13.28 -7.35
C LEU A 212 11.33 13.79 -5.94
N GLY A 213 12.33 14.04 -5.09
CA GLY A 213 12.11 14.58 -3.76
C GLY A 213 11.92 13.51 -2.67
N ARG A 214 11.64 13.97 -1.46
CA ARG A 214 11.45 13.13 -0.27
C ARG A 214 9.99 13.15 0.15
N PRO A 215 9.18 12.11 -0.14
CA PRO A 215 7.83 12.04 0.41
C PRO A 215 7.88 11.94 1.93
N GLN A 216 7.07 12.74 2.61
CA GLN A 216 6.80 12.61 4.04
C GLN A 216 5.42 11.98 4.18
N MET A 217 5.35 10.88 4.90
CA MET A 217 4.09 10.19 5.22
C MET A 217 3.78 10.33 6.70
#